data_041895b304a78995d3bcf87c8deebc0d
#
_entry.id   041895b304a78995d3bcf87c8deebc0d
#
_cell.length_a   1.000
_cell.length_b   1.000
_cell.length_c   1.000
_cell.angle_alpha   90.00
_cell.angle_beta   90.00
_cell.angle_gamma   90.00
#
_symmetry.space_group_name_H-M   'P 1'
#
loop_
_entity.id
_entity.type
_entity.pdbx_description
1 polymer ?
#
loop_
_entity_poly.entity_id
_entity_poly.type
_entity_poly.pdbx_seq_one_letter_code
_entity_poly.pdbx_strand_id
1 'polypeptide(L)'
;MQENEKTITSKVEAINALLRAFGRQAVQEIKMMKNGQVIGQVRYGYKPQYVFDAVNSVLLPENWRYEVVSKDVFDHQVVAEVKPFIRIADEWLCKGSQTGQMQIVRGNVGDAMKGAITDALQKCFSLLSIGSDAYRGLLKEVYFSGAHQGDATPAQTSRQPDRTSPQPPADQPVNNGLPKIDGIKYQRRNGIIVAVGNSFDKKELLKSAGFRWNGSGKHWYKEVSATQ
;
A
#
# COMPACT_ATOMS: atom_id res chain seq x y z
N MET A 1 30.71 -12.61 -31.03
CA MET A 1 30.45 -12.24 -29.63
C MET A 1 29.10 -12.88 -29.26
N GLN A 2 29.12 -13.98 -28.52
CA GLN A 2 27.87 -14.60 -28.05
C GLN A 2 27.30 -13.69 -26.97
N GLU A 3 26.24 -12.93 -27.28
CA GLU A 3 25.38 -12.31 -26.29
C GLU A 3 24.80 -13.43 -25.43
N ASN A 4 25.19 -13.44 -24.19
CA ASN A 4 24.75 -14.41 -23.19
C ASN A 4 23.22 -14.24 -23.04
N GLU A 5 22.43 -15.05 -23.78
CA GLU A 5 20.95 -15.06 -23.67
C GLU A 5 20.61 -15.36 -22.21
N LYS A 6 20.24 -14.30 -21.48
CA LYS A 6 19.84 -14.45 -20.07
C LYS A 6 18.64 -15.37 -20.03
N THR A 7 18.78 -16.52 -19.41
CA THR A 7 17.71 -17.50 -19.21
C THR A 7 16.57 -16.86 -18.41
N ILE A 8 15.36 -17.41 -18.51
CA ILE A 8 14.22 -16.98 -17.69
C ILE A 8 14.58 -17.00 -16.20
N THR A 9 15.34 -17.99 -15.76
CA THR A 9 15.81 -18.10 -14.36
C THR A 9 16.62 -16.88 -13.94
N SER A 10 17.61 -16.45 -14.71
CA SER A 10 18.41 -15.27 -14.38
C SER A 10 17.59 -13.97 -14.42
N LYS A 11 16.61 -13.86 -15.31
CA LYS A 11 15.68 -12.72 -15.33
C LYS A 11 14.79 -12.70 -14.07
N VAL A 12 14.26 -13.84 -13.65
CA VAL A 12 13.47 -13.97 -12.41
C VAL A 12 14.30 -13.62 -11.18
N GLU A 13 15.55 -14.07 -11.11
CA GLU A 13 16.47 -13.71 -10.03
C GLU A 13 16.73 -12.19 -9.99
N ALA A 14 16.95 -11.56 -11.14
CA ALA A 14 17.12 -10.10 -11.24
C ALA A 14 15.86 -9.34 -10.79
N ILE A 15 14.66 -9.77 -11.18
CA ILE A 15 13.40 -9.19 -10.73
C ILE A 15 13.27 -9.29 -9.20
N ASN A 16 13.54 -10.47 -8.63
CA ASN A 16 13.45 -10.68 -7.19
C ASN A 16 14.50 -9.86 -6.43
N ALA A 17 15.70 -9.68 -7.00
CA ALA A 17 16.73 -8.82 -6.42
C ALA A 17 16.27 -7.34 -6.37
N LEU A 18 15.63 -6.84 -7.45
CA LEU A 18 15.05 -5.50 -7.46
C LEU A 18 13.92 -5.35 -6.44
N LEU A 19 13.03 -6.35 -6.31
CA LEU A 19 11.95 -6.33 -5.32
C LEU A 19 12.51 -6.24 -3.89
N ARG A 20 13.57 -6.97 -3.59
CA ARG A 20 14.24 -6.90 -2.28
C ARG A 20 14.92 -5.55 -2.07
N ALA A 21 15.53 -4.98 -3.11
CA ALA A 21 16.21 -3.69 -3.05
C ALA A 21 15.24 -2.52 -2.74
N PHE A 22 13.97 -2.62 -3.13
CA PHE A 22 12.96 -1.64 -2.73
C PHE A 22 12.66 -1.65 -1.22
N GLY A 23 12.98 -2.74 -0.52
CA GLY A 23 12.82 -2.85 0.92
C GLY A 23 11.37 -2.65 1.40
N ARG A 24 11.22 -2.04 2.59
CA ARG A 24 9.92 -1.86 3.25
C ARG A 24 8.89 -1.09 2.42
N GLN A 25 9.32 -0.13 1.62
CA GLN A 25 8.39 0.68 0.80
C GLN A 25 7.58 -0.16 -0.20
N ALA A 26 8.15 -1.27 -0.68
CA ALA A 26 7.48 -2.20 -1.58
C ALA A 26 6.54 -3.18 -0.85
N VAL A 27 6.59 -3.25 0.47
CA VAL A 27 5.81 -4.22 1.25
C VAL A 27 4.56 -3.56 1.85
N GLN A 28 3.45 -4.28 1.82
CA GLN A 28 2.20 -3.90 2.45
C GLN A 28 1.70 -4.99 3.40
N GLU A 29 1.02 -4.55 4.44
CA GLU A 29 0.28 -5.42 5.34
C GLU A 29 -1.10 -5.73 4.74
N ILE A 30 -1.48 -7.01 4.73
CA ILE A 30 -2.75 -7.50 4.20
C ILE A 30 -3.56 -8.07 5.36
N LYS A 31 -4.64 -7.37 5.72
CA LYS A 31 -5.56 -7.71 6.79
C LYS A 31 -6.92 -8.09 6.23
N MET A 32 -7.48 -9.19 6.69
CA MET A 32 -8.87 -9.50 6.47
C MET A 32 -9.69 -8.84 7.58
N MET A 33 -10.66 -8.00 7.19
CA MET A 33 -11.48 -7.25 8.14
C MET A 33 -12.92 -7.76 8.11
N LYS A 34 -13.50 -7.98 9.30
CA LYS A 34 -14.94 -8.26 9.49
C LYS A 34 -15.45 -7.44 10.66
N ASN A 35 -16.50 -6.66 10.43
CA ASN A 35 -17.10 -5.77 11.44
C ASN A 35 -16.08 -4.83 12.11
N GLY A 36 -15.11 -4.31 11.34
CA GLY A 36 -14.07 -3.42 11.85
C GLY A 36 -12.94 -4.11 12.64
N GLN A 37 -12.98 -5.42 12.79
CA GLN A 37 -11.95 -6.20 13.47
C GLN A 37 -11.12 -7.00 12.46
N VAL A 38 -9.83 -7.17 12.76
CA VAL A 38 -8.95 -8.06 11.98
C VAL A 38 -9.31 -9.49 12.31
N ILE A 39 -9.63 -10.28 11.27
CA ILE A 39 -9.91 -11.71 11.41
C ILE A 39 -8.83 -12.51 10.70
N GLY A 40 -8.48 -13.65 11.30
CA GLY A 40 -7.45 -14.53 10.75
C GLY A 40 -6.03 -13.95 10.87
N GLN A 41 -5.15 -14.51 10.07
CA GLN A 41 -3.72 -14.16 10.08
C GLN A 41 -3.45 -12.90 9.25
N VAL A 42 -2.68 -11.97 9.80
CA VAL A 42 -2.10 -10.85 9.06
C VAL A 42 -1.01 -11.38 8.14
N ARG A 43 -1.09 -11.03 6.88
CA ARG A 43 -0.13 -11.41 5.84
C ARG A 43 0.62 -10.19 5.33
N TYR A 44 1.77 -10.42 4.72
CA TYR A 44 2.60 -9.37 4.11
C TYR A 44 2.83 -9.73 2.65
N GLY A 45 2.64 -8.76 1.76
CA GLY A 45 2.79 -8.94 0.33
C GLY A 45 3.48 -7.75 -0.31
N TYR A 46 3.99 -7.92 -1.52
CA TYR A 46 4.46 -6.79 -2.30
C TYR A 46 3.27 -5.94 -2.77
N LYS A 47 3.45 -4.62 -2.74
CA LYS A 47 2.53 -3.71 -3.43
C LYS A 47 2.62 -3.98 -4.95
N PRO A 48 1.48 -4.14 -5.66
CA PRO A 48 1.49 -4.56 -7.06
C PRO A 48 2.36 -3.72 -7.98
N GLN A 49 2.38 -2.40 -7.79
CA GLN A 49 3.14 -1.51 -8.66
C GLN A 49 4.64 -1.81 -8.63
N TYR A 50 5.21 -2.11 -7.47
CA TYR A 50 6.62 -2.48 -7.37
C TYR A 50 6.94 -3.79 -8.07
N VAL A 51 5.99 -4.74 -8.09
CA VAL A 51 6.15 -5.98 -8.87
C VAL A 51 6.18 -5.66 -10.36
N PHE A 52 5.25 -4.84 -10.84
CA PHE A 52 5.19 -4.44 -12.25
C PHE A 52 6.41 -3.63 -12.68
N ASP A 53 6.88 -2.72 -11.83
CA ASP A 53 8.09 -1.92 -12.11
C ASP A 53 9.34 -2.81 -12.20
N ALA A 54 9.49 -3.78 -11.31
CA ALA A 54 10.59 -4.73 -11.36
C ALA A 54 10.52 -5.64 -12.61
N VAL A 55 9.31 -6.10 -12.96
CA VAL A 55 9.07 -6.91 -14.17
C VAL A 55 9.39 -6.07 -15.43
N ASN A 56 8.88 -4.85 -15.52
CA ASN A 56 9.14 -3.94 -16.64
C ASN A 56 10.63 -3.59 -16.78
N SER A 57 11.34 -3.45 -15.66
CA SER A 57 12.78 -3.11 -15.69
C SER A 57 13.66 -4.24 -16.22
N VAL A 58 13.26 -5.50 -16.05
CA VAL A 58 14.07 -6.66 -16.41
C VAL A 58 13.59 -7.35 -17.70
N LEU A 59 12.27 -7.52 -17.84
CA LEU A 59 11.71 -8.17 -19.03
C LEU A 59 11.50 -7.17 -20.17
N LEU A 60 11.40 -5.88 -19.89
CA LEU A 60 10.92 -4.80 -20.74
C LEU A 60 9.40 -4.93 -21.04
N PRO A 61 8.67 -3.81 -21.16
CA PRO A 61 7.21 -3.81 -21.32
C PRO A 61 6.72 -4.60 -22.56
N GLU A 62 7.47 -4.61 -23.63
CA GLU A 62 7.15 -5.30 -24.88
C GLU A 62 7.31 -6.83 -24.83
N ASN A 63 7.97 -7.35 -23.79
CA ASN A 63 8.26 -8.76 -23.65
C ASN A 63 7.34 -9.48 -22.63
N TRP A 64 6.28 -8.81 -22.20
CA TRP A 64 5.23 -9.48 -21.45
C TRP A 64 3.88 -8.84 -21.70
N ARG A 65 2.84 -9.63 -21.58
CA ARG A 65 1.45 -9.21 -21.73
C ARG A 65 0.55 -10.12 -20.92
N TYR A 66 -0.71 -9.75 -20.76
CA TYR A 66 -1.69 -10.62 -20.16
C TYR A 66 -3.05 -10.50 -20.88
N GLU A 67 -3.86 -11.52 -20.69
CA GLU A 67 -5.25 -11.58 -21.13
C GLU A 67 -6.15 -11.78 -19.92
N VAL A 68 -7.26 -11.08 -19.88
CA VAL A 68 -8.33 -11.31 -18.91
C VAL A 68 -9.25 -12.35 -19.52
N VAL A 69 -9.21 -13.56 -18.95
CA VAL A 69 -9.96 -14.72 -19.47
C VAL A 69 -11.43 -14.61 -19.08
N SER A 70 -11.72 -14.28 -17.82
CA SER A 70 -13.08 -14.05 -17.33
C SER A 70 -13.12 -12.96 -16.27
N LYS A 71 -14.33 -12.41 -16.08
CA LYS A 71 -14.65 -11.41 -15.05
C LYS A 71 -16.08 -11.66 -14.56
N ASP A 72 -16.21 -12.03 -13.30
CA ASP A 72 -17.49 -12.33 -12.68
C ASP A 72 -17.74 -11.37 -11.52
N VAL A 73 -18.90 -10.76 -11.49
CA VAL A 73 -19.33 -9.84 -10.44
C VAL A 73 -20.40 -10.52 -9.61
N PHE A 74 -20.11 -10.72 -8.33
CA PHE A 74 -21.04 -11.23 -7.33
C PHE A 74 -21.53 -10.07 -6.45
N ASP A 75 -22.51 -10.30 -5.60
CA ASP A 75 -23.11 -9.24 -4.75
C ASP A 75 -22.09 -8.45 -3.92
N HIS A 76 -21.02 -9.10 -3.45
CA HIS A 76 -20.06 -8.49 -2.54
C HIS A 76 -18.60 -8.60 -3.00
N GLN A 77 -18.33 -9.27 -4.11
CA GLN A 77 -16.97 -9.44 -4.63
C GLN A 77 -16.92 -9.54 -6.15
N VAL A 78 -15.76 -9.23 -6.69
CA VAL A 78 -15.40 -9.50 -8.08
C VAL A 78 -14.35 -10.58 -8.10
N VAL A 79 -14.47 -11.50 -9.06
CA VAL A 79 -13.50 -12.53 -9.38
C VAL A 79 -13.05 -12.33 -10.82
N ALA A 80 -11.74 -12.39 -11.07
CA ALA A 80 -11.19 -12.30 -12.42
C ALA A 80 -10.17 -13.40 -12.65
N GLU A 81 -10.20 -13.99 -13.81
CA GLU A 81 -9.19 -14.95 -14.26
C GLU A 81 -8.26 -14.25 -15.26
N VAL A 82 -6.94 -14.41 -15.07
CA VAL A 82 -5.93 -13.75 -15.89
C VAL A 82 -4.89 -14.77 -16.33
N LYS A 83 -4.44 -14.63 -17.56
CA LYS A 83 -3.42 -15.47 -18.20
C LYS A 83 -2.27 -14.59 -18.70
N PRO A 84 -1.09 -14.65 -18.09
CA PRO A 84 0.08 -13.88 -18.51
C PRO A 84 0.89 -14.65 -19.54
N PHE A 85 1.61 -13.90 -20.36
CA PHE A 85 2.57 -14.38 -21.33
C PHE A 85 3.88 -13.60 -21.16
N ILE A 86 5.00 -14.29 -21.17
CA ILE A 86 6.33 -13.71 -21.13
C ILE A 86 7.09 -14.18 -22.36
N ARG A 87 7.72 -13.25 -23.07
CA ARG A 87 8.54 -13.55 -24.24
C ARG A 87 9.95 -13.92 -23.81
N ILE A 88 10.39 -15.09 -24.24
CA ILE A 88 11.75 -15.61 -24.03
C ILE A 88 12.31 -15.94 -25.40
N ALA A 89 13.36 -15.23 -25.79
CA ALA A 89 13.82 -15.21 -27.17
C ALA A 89 12.63 -14.84 -28.11
N ASP A 90 12.27 -15.67 -29.03
CA ASP A 90 11.15 -15.42 -29.95
C ASP A 90 9.85 -16.17 -29.59
N GLU A 91 9.81 -16.85 -28.44
CA GLU A 91 8.67 -17.65 -28.01
C GLU A 91 7.93 -17.04 -26.82
N TRP A 92 6.60 -17.20 -26.80
CA TRP A 92 5.76 -16.78 -25.68
C TRP A 92 5.54 -17.92 -24.69
N LEU A 93 6.10 -17.78 -23.48
CA LEU A 93 5.89 -18.69 -22.38
C LEU A 93 4.61 -18.32 -21.63
N CYS A 94 3.75 -19.32 -21.39
CA CYS A 94 2.60 -19.22 -20.50
C CYS A 94 2.57 -20.40 -19.53
N LYS A 95 2.43 -20.15 -18.23
CA LYS A 95 2.29 -21.17 -17.18
C LYS A 95 0.84 -21.48 -16.80
N GLY A 96 -0.12 -21.02 -17.59
CA GLY A 96 -1.54 -21.13 -17.30
C GLY A 96 -2.13 -19.85 -16.73
N SER A 97 -3.37 -19.93 -16.27
CA SER A 97 -4.11 -18.81 -15.68
C SER A 97 -4.18 -18.91 -14.15
N GLN A 98 -4.48 -17.78 -13.50
CA GLN A 98 -4.79 -17.72 -12.08
C GLN A 98 -6.01 -16.83 -11.85
N THR A 99 -6.73 -17.14 -10.77
CA THR A 99 -7.91 -16.37 -10.34
C THR A 99 -7.55 -15.42 -9.22
N GLY A 100 -7.96 -14.17 -9.36
CA GLY A 100 -7.90 -13.15 -8.32
C GLY A 100 -9.29 -12.73 -7.88
N GLN A 101 -9.39 -12.18 -6.66
CA GLN A 101 -10.66 -11.69 -6.13
C GLN A 101 -10.48 -10.42 -5.31
N MET A 102 -11.52 -9.57 -5.31
CA MET A 102 -11.56 -8.35 -4.51
C MET A 102 -12.98 -8.07 -4.04
N GLN A 103 -13.12 -7.67 -2.79
CA GLN A 103 -14.42 -7.25 -2.23
C GLN A 103 -14.87 -5.92 -2.82
N ILE A 104 -16.18 -5.80 -3.10
CA ILE A 104 -16.81 -4.55 -3.51
C ILE A 104 -17.02 -3.71 -2.26
N VAL A 105 -16.30 -2.59 -2.16
CA VAL A 105 -16.42 -1.66 -1.03
C VAL A 105 -17.26 -0.47 -1.46
N ARG A 106 -18.33 -0.17 -0.71
CA ARG A 106 -19.24 0.96 -0.97
C ARG A 106 -19.82 0.99 -2.40
N GLY A 107 -20.08 -0.18 -2.98
CA GLY A 107 -20.64 -0.29 -4.34
C GLY A 107 -19.63 0.01 -5.47
N ASN A 108 -18.35 0.21 -5.17
CA ASN A 108 -17.33 0.50 -6.18
C ASN A 108 -16.85 -0.79 -6.87
N VAL A 109 -17.60 -1.22 -7.87
CA VAL A 109 -17.29 -2.41 -8.68
C VAL A 109 -16.02 -2.20 -9.52
N GLY A 110 -15.75 -0.99 -10.00
CA GLY A 110 -14.59 -0.69 -10.84
C GLY A 110 -13.27 -0.91 -10.10
N ASP A 111 -13.15 -0.44 -8.86
CA ASP A 111 -11.95 -0.68 -8.04
C ASP A 111 -11.82 -2.16 -7.66
N ALA A 112 -12.95 -2.84 -7.37
CA ALA A 112 -12.94 -4.26 -7.10
C ALA A 112 -12.47 -5.08 -8.31
N MET A 113 -12.92 -4.71 -9.53
CA MET A 113 -12.49 -5.33 -10.79
C MET A 113 -11.00 -5.17 -11.01
N LYS A 114 -10.48 -3.93 -10.89
CA LYS A 114 -9.06 -3.62 -10.99
C LYS A 114 -8.24 -4.42 -9.96
N GLY A 115 -8.72 -4.47 -8.72
CA GLY A 115 -8.06 -5.23 -7.65
C GLY A 115 -8.02 -6.72 -7.91
N ALA A 116 -9.12 -7.32 -8.40
CA ALA A 116 -9.18 -8.74 -8.75
C ALA A 116 -8.20 -9.12 -9.87
N ILE A 117 -8.12 -8.31 -10.94
CA ILE A 117 -7.16 -8.51 -12.03
C ILE A 117 -5.72 -8.41 -11.51
N THR A 118 -5.43 -7.43 -10.67
CA THR A 118 -4.11 -7.21 -10.08
C THR A 118 -3.69 -8.39 -9.18
N ASP A 119 -4.61 -8.90 -8.36
CA ASP A 119 -4.38 -10.08 -7.50
C ASP A 119 -4.11 -11.33 -8.35
N ALA A 120 -4.88 -11.55 -9.43
CA ALA A 120 -4.66 -12.64 -10.36
C ALA A 120 -3.28 -12.57 -11.02
N LEU A 121 -2.86 -11.38 -11.48
CA LEU A 121 -1.54 -11.18 -12.09
C LEU A 121 -0.40 -11.50 -11.12
N GLN A 122 -0.47 -11.04 -9.87
CA GLN A 122 0.55 -11.35 -8.87
C GLN A 122 0.64 -12.86 -8.60
N LYS A 123 -0.49 -13.57 -8.55
CA LYS A 123 -0.52 -15.03 -8.44
C LYS A 123 0.10 -15.72 -9.67
N CYS A 124 -0.15 -15.21 -10.87
CA CYS A 124 0.48 -15.71 -12.08
C CYS A 124 2.01 -15.53 -12.04
N PHE A 125 2.49 -14.38 -11.63
CA PHE A 125 3.93 -14.13 -11.49
C PHE A 125 4.57 -15.05 -10.44
N SER A 126 3.85 -15.43 -9.40
CA SER A 126 4.35 -16.38 -8.40
C SER A 126 4.60 -17.78 -8.96
N LEU A 127 3.87 -18.21 -10.02
CA LEU A 127 4.14 -19.47 -10.72
C LEU A 127 5.49 -19.49 -11.41
N LEU A 128 6.05 -18.32 -11.66
CA LEU A 128 7.41 -18.12 -12.20
C LEU A 128 8.41 -17.77 -11.10
N SER A 129 8.03 -17.92 -9.83
CA SER A 129 8.81 -17.52 -8.66
C SER A 129 9.08 -16.00 -8.54
N ILE A 130 8.42 -15.16 -9.31
CA ILE A 130 8.50 -13.71 -9.18
C ILE A 130 7.71 -13.28 -7.94
N GLY A 131 8.35 -12.55 -7.02
CA GLY A 131 7.74 -12.10 -5.77
C GLY A 131 7.47 -13.24 -4.78
N SER A 132 8.11 -14.40 -4.92
CA SER A 132 7.89 -15.60 -4.10
C SER A 132 8.14 -15.40 -2.60
N ASP A 133 8.90 -14.37 -2.21
CA ASP A 133 9.17 -14.03 -0.80
C ASP A 133 7.87 -13.73 -0.03
N ALA A 134 6.84 -13.18 -0.71
CA ALA A 134 5.52 -12.96 -0.14
C ALA A 134 4.84 -14.28 0.30
N TYR A 135 4.90 -15.30 -0.56
CA TYR A 135 4.28 -16.60 -0.33
C TYR A 135 5.08 -17.47 0.65
N ARG A 136 6.37 -17.18 0.80
CA ARG A 136 7.25 -17.83 1.79
C ARG A 136 7.18 -17.18 3.17
N GLY A 137 6.43 -16.08 3.33
CA GLY A 137 6.29 -15.37 4.59
C GLY A 137 7.50 -14.51 4.99
N LEU A 138 8.47 -14.31 4.10
CA LEU A 138 9.71 -13.60 4.39
C LEU A 138 9.52 -12.07 4.52
N LEU A 139 8.41 -11.52 4.02
CA LEU A 139 8.17 -10.08 3.99
C LEU A 139 7.78 -9.48 5.34
N LYS A 140 7.42 -10.30 6.33
CA LYS A 140 7.10 -9.82 7.68
C LYS A 140 8.29 -9.09 8.32
N GLU A 141 9.47 -9.70 8.26
CA GLU A 141 10.69 -9.12 8.80
C GLU A 141 11.10 -7.84 8.06
N VAL A 142 10.99 -7.83 6.74
CA VAL A 142 11.24 -6.64 5.90
C VAL A 142 10.29 -5.50 6.27
N TYR A 143 9.03 -5.78 6.53
CA TYR A 143 8.04 -4.78 6.93
C TYR A 143 8.38 -4.12 8.26
N PHE A 144 8.89 -4.87 9.24
CA PHE A 144 9.23 -4.36 10.56
C PHE A 144 10.65 -3.80 10.66
N SER A 145 11.63 -4.33 9.93
CA SER A 145 13.02 -3.85 9.98
C SER A 145 13.18 -2.41 9.49
N GLY A 146 12.32 -1.94 8.59
CA GLY A 146 12.31 -0.54 8.14
C GLY A 146 11.70 0.46 9.13
N ALA A 147 11.13 0.03 10.26
CA ALA A 147 10.50 0.91 11.24
C ALA A 147 11.54 1.69 12.09
N HIS A 148 12.83 1.36 11.99
CA HIS A 148 13.92 2.03 12.72
C HIS A 148 14.76 3.01 11.87
N GLN A 149 14.51 3.12 10.58
CA GLN A 149 15.13 4.14 9.74
C GLN A 149 14.05 5.15 9.32
N GLY A 150 14.25 6.41 9.76
CA GLY A 150 13.31 7.50 9.56
C GLY A 150 12.91 7.69 8.09
N ASP A 151 11.67 8.07 7.90
CA ASP A 151 11.07 8.49 6.63
C ASP A 151 11.95 9.51 5.88
N ALA A 152 12.74 9.01 4.94
CA ALA A 152 13.26 9.83 3.85
C ALA A 152 12.41 9.52 2.61
N THR A 153 11.35 10.29 2.42
CA THR A 153 10.55 10.30 1.18
C THR A 153 11.42 10.78 0.03
N PRO A 154 11.62 10.01 -1.05
CA PRO A 154 12.21 10.55 -2.27
C PRO A 154 11.20 11.54 -2.89
N ALA A 155 11.63 12.78 -3.03
CA ALA A 155 10.89 13.85 -3.66
C ALA A 155 10.54 13.46 -5.11
N GLN A 156 9.25 13.39 -5.41
CA GLN A 156 8.77 13.44 -6.78
C GLN A 156 9.02 14.84 -7.34
N THR A 157 9.92 14.91 -8.31
CA THR A 157 10.19 16.12 -9.08
C THR A 157 9.04 16.36 -10.05
N SER A 158 8.01 17.05 -9.62
CA SER A 158 7.08 17.72 -10.53
C SER A 158 7.35 19.21 -10.47
N ARG A 159 7.86 19.74 -11.58
CA ARG A 159 8.00 21.19 -11.79
C ARG A 159 6.62 21.83 -11.80
N GLN A 160 6.38 22.75 -10.84
CA GLN A 160 5.32 23.71 -10.93
C GLN A 160 5.83 25.10 -10.54
N PRO A 161 5.39 26.16 -11.20
CA PRO A 161 6.00 27.48 -11.09
C PRO A 161 5.64 28.21 -9.79
N ASP A 162 6.59 28.97 -9.36
CA ASP A 162 6.67 29.94 -8.29
C ASP A 162 5.36 30.66 -7.97
N ARG A 163 4.87 30.52 -6.73
CA ARG A 163 4.04 31.50 -6.05
C ARG A 163 4.40 31.52 -4.57
N THR A 164 5.15 32.53 -4.22
CA THR A 164 5.42 32.98 -2.86
C THR A 164 4.14 33.15 -2.04
N SER A 165 4.03 32.38 -0.94
CA SER A 165 3.13 32.69 0.18
C SER A 165 3.78 32.22 1.48
N PRO A 166 3.63 32.96 2.60
CA PRO A 166 4.45 32.81 3.79
C PRO A 166 4.13 31.52 4.56
N GLN A 167 5.18 30.87 5.02
CA GLN A 167 5.20 29.66 5.83
C GLN A 167 4.52 29.89 7.19
N PRO A 168 3.57 29.03 7.62
CA PRO A 168 3.03 29.08 8.98
C PRO A 168 4.05 28.55 10.00
N PRO A 169 4.04 29.02 11.25
CA PRO A 169 5.00 28.64 12.27
C PRO A 169 4.86 27.18 12.70
N ALA A 170 6.00 26.57 13.05
CA ALA A 170 6.18 25.17 13.40
C ALA A 170 5.25 24.70 14.54
N ASP A 171 4.67 23.51 14.37
CA ASP A 171 3.81 22.80 15.33
C ASP A 171 4.58 22.42 16.60
N GLN A 172 4.21 22.96 17.75
CA GLN A 172 4.75 22.57 19.05
C GLN A 172 3.89 21.44 19.67
N PRO A 173 4.49 20.37 20.21
CA PRO A 173 3.75 19.35 20.97
C PRO A 173 3.30 19.92 22.31
N VAL A 174 2.01 19.78 22.64
CA VAL A 174 1.41 20.30 23.89
C VAL A 174 0.87 19.13 24.71
N ASN A 175 1.42 18.95 25.91
CA ASN A 175 1.00 17.86 26.82
C ASN A 175 0.42 18.36 28.16
N ASN A 176 0.31 19.68 28.40
CA ASN A 176 -0.12 20.22 29.67
C ASN A 176 -1.66 20.19 29.81
N GLY A 177 -2.17 19.35 30.73
CA GLY A 177 -3.60 19.31 31.13
C GLY A 177 -4.51 18.46 30.23
N LEU A 178 -3.98 17.70 29.28
CA LEU A 178 -4.75 16.81 28.43
C LEU A 178 -4.62 15.34 28.90
N PRO A 179 -5.70 14.54 28.82
CA PRO A 179 -5.63 13.14 29.21
C PRO A 179 -4.68 12.36 28.30
N LYS A 180 -3.83 11.55 28.90
CA LYS A 180 -2.95 10.66 28.15
C LYS A 180 -3.77 9.50 27.59
N ILE A 181 -4.09 9.57 26.30
CA ILE A 181 -4.81 8.51 25.56
C ILE A 181 -3.78 7.76 24.71
N ASP A 182 -3.65 6.45 24.94
CA ASP A 182 -2.66 5.64 24.23
C ASP A 182 -2.84 5.69 22.71
N GLY A 183 -1.75 5.96 21.97
CA GLY A 183 -1.77 6.13 20.51
C GLY A 183 -2.37 7.45 20.00
N ILE A 184 -2.68 8.43 20.88
CA ILE A 184 -3.10 9.79 20.53
C ILE A 184 -2.00 10.77 20.92
N LYS A 185 -1.62 11.64 19.98
CA LYS A 185 -0.73 12.80 20.18
C LYS A 185 -1.53 14.08 20.00
N TYR A 186 -1.21 15.11 20.77
CA TYR A 186 -1.86 16.39 20.69
C TYR A 186 -0.94 17.41 20.04
N GLN A 187 -1.46 18.16 19.07
CA GLN A 187 -0.75 19.21 18.36
C GLN A 187 -1.55 20.53 18.45
N ARG A 188 -0.88 21.62 18.72
CA ARG A 188 -1.51 22.95 18.72
C ARG A 188 -1.39 23.56 17.32
N ARG A 189 -2.53 23.91 16.71
CA ARG A 189 -2.61 24.54 15.39
C ARG A 189 -3.60 25.69 15.46
N ASN A 190 -3.19 26.89 15.09
CA ASN A 190 -4.07 28.08 14.97
C ASN A 190 -5.03 28.28 16.16
N GLY A 191 -4.54 28.16 17.40
CA GLY A 191 -5.36 28.35 18.59
C GLY A 191 -6.26 27.19 18.99
N ILE A 192 -6.21 26.06 18.28
CA ILE A 192 -6.90 24.83 18.62
C ILE A 192 -5.91 23.70 18.92
N ILE A 193 -6.33 22.74 19.72
CA ILE A 193 -5.58 21.49 19.94
C ILE A 193 -6.21 20.42 19.06
N VAL A 194 -5.41 19.79 18.22
CA VAL A 194 -5.82 18.67 17.35
C VAL A 194 -5.28 17.36 17.92
N ALA A 195 -6.16 16.36 18.05
CA ALA A 195 -5.77 15.00 18.43
C ALA A 195 -5.41 14.21 17.17
N VAL A 196 -4.15 13.76 17.09
CA VAL A 196 -3.57 13.02 15.95
C VAL A 196 -3.24 11.61 16.38
N GLY A 197 -3.65 10.61 15.60
CA GLY A 197 -3.42 9.20 15.87
C GLY A 197 -4.65 8.33 15.59
N ASN A 198 -4.62 7.06 16.01
CA ASN A 198 -5.77 6.17 15.82
C ASN A 198 -6.86 6.51 16.84
N SER A 199 -7.83 7.32 16.42
CA SER A 199 -8.93 7.82 17.26
C SER A 199 -10.24 7.01 17.12
N PHE A 200 -10.25 5.95 16.30
CA PHE A 200 -11.50 5.26 15.95
C PHE A 200 -12.18 4.61 17.18
N ASP A 201 -11.41 3.89 18.00
CA ASP A 201 -11.92 3.21 19.21
C ASP A 201 -11.90 4.11 20.45
N LYS A 202 -11.49 5.40 20.30
CA LYS A 202 -11.26 6.34 21.41
C LYS A 202 -12.18 7.55 21.36
N LYS A 203 -13.25 7.45 20.56
CA LYS A 203 -14.21 8.54 20.35
C LYS A 203 -14.83 9.05 21.66
N GLU A 204 -15.22 8.14 22.53
CA GLU A 204 -15.86 8.50 23.82
C GLU A 204 -14.83 9.13 24.78
N LEU A 205 -13.59 8.65 24.79
CA LEU A 205 -12.50 9.25 25.57
C LEU A 205 -12.16 10.66 25.08
N LEU A 206 -12.15 10.89 23.77
CA LEU A 206 -11.92 12.22 23.20
C LEU A 206 -13.08 13.17 23.47
N LYS A 207 -14.33 12.68 23.37
CA LYS A 207 -15.50 13.49 23.72
C LYS A 207 -15.51 13.88 25.20
N SER A 208 -15.24 12.92 26.10
CA SER A 208 -15.17 13.22 27.55
C SER A 208 -14.03 14.17 27.90
N ALA A 209 -12.95 14.21 27.10
CA ALA A 209 -11.87 15.18 27.19
C ALA A 209 -12.19 16.55 26.57
N GLY A 210 -13.41 16.74 26.05
CA GLY A 210 -13.90 17.98 25.47
C GLY A 210 -13.49 18.22 24.03
N PHE A 211 -13.05 17.18 23.30
CA PHE A 211 -12.79 17.28 21.86
C PHE A 211 -14.08 17.14 21.04
N ARG A 212 -14.16 17.87 19.94
CA ARG A 212 -15.22 17.80 18.94
C ARG A 212 -14.69 17.24 17.62
N TRP A 213 -15.52 16.53 16.89
CA TRP A 213 -15.16 16.00 15.58
C TRP A 213 -15.41 17.01 14.47
N ASN A 214 -14.37 17.31 13.70
CA ASN A 214 -14.48 18.10 12.47
C ASN A 214 -14.64 17.14 11.28
N GLY A 215 -15.85 17.07 10.72
CA GLY A 215 -16.16 16.18 9.59
C GLY A 215 -15.47 16.57 8.28
N SER A 216 -15.25 17.86 8.04
CA SER A 216 -14.57 18.37 6.83
C SER A 216 -13.06 18.13 6.90
N GLY A 217 -12.45 18.35 8.08
CA GLY A 217 -11.02 18.13 8.31
C GLY A 217 -10.65 16.71 8.75
N LYS A 218 -11.65 15.83 8.99
CA LYS A 218 -11.48 14.45 9.48
C LYS A 218 -10.55 14.30 10.70
N HIS A 219 -10.65 15.23 11.67
CA HIS A 219 -9.86 15.22 12.88
C HIS A 219 -10.66 15.64 14.12
N TRP A 220 -10.19 15.25 15.30
CA TRP A 220 -10.71 15.72 16.58
C TRP A 220 -9.98 17.00 16.99
N TYR A 221 -10.72 18.03 17.42
CA TYR A 221 -10.16 19.29 17.86
C TYR A 221 -10.80 19.78 19.15
N LYS A 222 -10.07 20.60 19.88
CA LYS A 222 -10.53 21.30 21.10
C LYS A 222 -10.01 22.75 21.03
N GLU A 223 -10.89 23.70 21.27
CA GLU A 223 -10.52 25.11 21.36
C GLU A 223 -9.75 25.35 22.66
N VAL A 224 -8.67 26.12 22.59
CA VAL A 224 -7.92 26.54 23.77
C VAL A 224 -8.58 27.80 24.29
N SER A 225 -9.35 27.70 25.39
CA SER A 225 -9.80 28.89 26.11
C SER A 225 -8.57 29.65 26.58
N ALA A 226 -8.40 30.90 26.13
CA ALA A 226 -7.41 31.79 26.70
C ALA A 226 -7.78 32.02 28.17
N THR A 227 -7.09 31.34 29.08
CA THR A 227 -7.16 31.68 30.49
C THR A 227 -6.40 32.97 30.69
N GLN A 228 -7.12 33.98 31.18
CA GLN A 228 -6.58 35.22 31.69
C GLN A 228 -5.53 34.99 32.77
#